data_c695bd32b96e32c56f2005ba5e78dbd2
#
_entry.id   c695bd32b96e32c56f2005ba5e78dbd2
#
_cell.length_a   1.000
_cell.length_b   1.000
_cell.length_c   1.000
_cell.angle_alpha   90.00
_cell.angle_beta   90.00
_cell.angle_gamma   90.00
#
_symmetry.space_group_name_H-M   'P 1'
#
loop_
_entity.id
_entity.type
_entity.pdbx_description
1 polymer ?
#
loop_
_entity_poly.entity_id
_entity_poly.type
_entity_poly.pdbx_seq_one_letter_code
_entity_poly.pdbx_strand_id
1 'polypeptide(L)'
;MERTITADAVPQAKTRTMTNFRWKIAFLIFLISFVAYMDRVNLSVATPVIMQEFGFDKMDMGFLQTCFFAGYALMQVPGGMLAERFGLRKTGAGAILWWSVFTALTAFAQGKASFAAVRLAFGLGEGPVFPSLGQATFNWFNKDEKGKASSAILLGTFFGPVIGPMVTVALIAALGWHAVFIIFGLAGCVLAWVWHRYAQDNPKDSPYVNEEEAAFINEGRSLSAERKSAPWGRFLRSRQFWALGIQFFVVDYIMYVFLAWLPLYLTEVHNLS
;
A
#
# COMPACT_ATOMS: atom_id res chain seq x y z
N MET A 1 -51.77 -38.12 -40.41
CA MET A 1 -51.14 -36.75 -40.49
C MET A 1 -50.42 -36.50 -39.22
N GLU A 2 -49.17 -36.98 -39.11
CA GLU A 2 -48.30 -36.87 -37.96
C GLU A 2 -47.47 -35.58 -38.10
N ARG A 3 -47.68 -34.63 -37.20
CA ARG A 3 -46.83 -33.43 -37.17
C ARG A 3 -45.56 -33.72 -36.38
N THR A 4 -44.46 -33.84 -37.11
CA THR A 4 -43.12 -33.91 -36.58
C THR A 4 -42.79 -32.51 -35.92
N ILE A 5 -42.70 -32.47 -34.59
CA ILE A 5 -42.24 -31.32 -33.86
C ILE A 5 -40.71 -31.33 -33.96
N THR A 6 -40.17 -30.45 -34.78
CA THR A 6 -38.72 -30.16 -34.82
C THR A 6 -38.35 -29.50 -33.51
N ALA A 7 -37.55 -30.18 -32.70
CA ALA A 7 -36.93 -29.60 -31.51
C ALA A 7 -35.95 -28.50 -31.96
N ASP A 8 -36.34 -27.25 -31.73
CA ASP A 8 -35.46 -26.10 -31.91
C ASP A 8 -34.23 -26.29 -30.98
N ALA A 9 -33.06 -26.36 -31.61
CA ALA A 9 -31.81 -26.48 -30.93
C ALA A 9 -31.60 -25.24 -30.03
N VAL A 10 -31.68 -25.42 -28.73
CA VAL A 10 -31.29 -24.43 -27.76
C VAL A 10 -29.82 -24.01 -28.04
N PRO A 11 -29.53 -22.74 -28.31
CA PRO A 11 -28.16 -22.32 -28.56
C PRO A 11 -27.32 -22.69 -27.35
N GLN A 12 -26.33 -23.56 -27.52
CA GLN A 12 -25.32 -23.83 -26.50
C GLN A 12 -24.59 -22.52 -26.20
N ALA A 13 -24.87 -21.94 -25.06
CA ALA A 13 -24.12 -20.79 -24.54
C ALA A 13 -22.63 -21.21 -24.51
N LYS A 14 -21.81 -20.62 -25.39
CA LYS A 14 -20.35 -20.76 -25.31
C LYS A 14 -19.94 -20.39 -23.90
N THR A 15 -19.44 -21.36 -23.15
CA THR A 15 -18.81 -21.12 -21.85
C THR A 15 -17.58 -20.21 -22.06
N ARG A 16 -17.80 -18.92 -22.03
CA ARG A 16 -16.71 -17.96 -22.05
C ARG A 16 -15.96 -18.09 -20.73
N THR A 17 -14.66 -18.36 -20.79
CA THR A 17 -13.82 -18.47 -19.59
C THR A 17 -13.57 -17.09 -18.99
N MET A 18 -13.65 -16.96 -17.67
CA MET A 18 -13.32 -15.72 -16.95
C MET A 18 -11.90 -15.28 -17.23
N THR A 19 -11.68 -13.97 -17.42
CA THR A 19 -10.35 -13.39 -17.70
C THR A 19 -9.40 -13.45 -16.52
N ASN A 20 -9.92 -13.60 -15.29
CA ASN A 20 -9.13 -13.63 -14.05
C ASN A 20 -8.21 -12.42 -13.84
N PHE A 21 -8.56 -11.29 -14.43
CA PHE A 21 -7.77 -10.06 -14.35
C PHE A 21 -7.66 -9.50 -12.93
N ARG A 22 -8.63 -9.78 -12.08
CA ARG A 22 -8.62 -9.40 -10.65
C ARG A 22 -7.35 -9.87 -9.92
N TRP A 23 -6.79 -11.02 -10.28
CA TRP A 23 -5.55 -11.51 -9.68
C TRP A 23 -4.31 -10.70 -10.06
N LYS A 24 -4.32 -10.05 -11.24
CA LYS A 24 -3.30 -9.06 -11.60
C LYS A 24 -3.41 -7.81 -10.72
N ILE A 25 -4.63 -7.41 -10.36
CA ILE A 25 -4.84 -6.34 -9.38
C ILE A 25 -4.37 -6.76 -7.99
N ALA A 26 -4.62 -8.01 -7.55
CA ALA A 26 -4.07 -8.52 -6.29
C ALA A 26 -2.54 -8.50 -6.27
N PHE A 27 -1.91 -8.90 -7.36
CA PHE A 27 -0.44 -8.83 -7.49
C PHE A 27 0.08 -7.39 -7.46
N LEU A 28 -0.63 -6.46 -8.09
CA LEU A 28 -0.28 -5.04 -8.03
C LEU A 28 -0.44 -4.47 -6.61
N ILE A 29 -1.49 -4.85 -5.89
CA ILE A 29 -1.70 -4.54 -4.47
C ILE A 29 -0.53 -5.06 -3.64
N PHE A 30 -0.09 -6.30 -3.87
CA PHE A 30 1.09 -6.88 -3.22
C PHE A 30 2.35 -6.05 -3.51
N LEU A 31 2.63 -5.73 -4.77
CA LEU A 31 3.82 -4.97 -5.16
C LEU A 31 3.85 -3.58 -4.52
N ILE A 32 2.72 -2.88 -4.50
CA ILE A 32 2.63 -1.54 -3.88
C ILE A 32 2.89 -1.64 -2.38
N SER A 33 2.26 -2.60 -1.69
CA SER A 33 2.49 -2.82 -0.25
C SER A 33 3.95 -3.21 0.03
N PHE A 34 4.54 -4.04 -0.83
CA PHE A 34 5.92 -4.48 -0.74
C PHE A 34 6.90 -3.32 -0.85
N VAL A 35 6.77 -2.48 -1.89
CA VAL A 35 7.64 -1.31 -2.09
C VAL A 35 7.43 -0.27 -1.00
N ALA A 36 6.20 0.00 -0.58
CA ALA A 36 5.92 0.93 0.51
C ALA A 36 6.65 0.53 1.82
N TYR A 37 6.66 -0.76 2.15
CA TYR A 37 7.38 -1.23 3.34
C TYR A 37 8.89 -1.32 3.15
N MET A 38 9.39 -1.54 1.94
CA MET A 38 10.82 -1.37 1.64
C MET A 38 11.25 0.08 1.85
N ASP A 39 10.47 1.07 1.38
CA ASP A 39 10.76 2.50 1.54
C ASP A 39 10.84 2.92 3.02
N ARG A 40 10.02 2.33 3.88
CA ARG A 40 10.08 2.58 5.33
C ARG A 40 11.39 2.10 5.96
N VAL A 41 11.92 0.97 5.47
CA VAL A 41 13.17 0.37 5.99
C VAL A 41 14.41 1.07 5.43
N ASN A 42 14.33 1.65 4.24
CA ASN A 42 15.48 2.30 3.58
C ASN A 42 16.15 3.35 4.47
N LEU A 43 15.37 4.21 5.13
CA LEU A 43 15.93 5.21 6.04
C LEU A 43 16.64 4.56 7.24
N SER A 44 16.04 3.51 7.83
CA SER A 44 16.62 2.82 8.99
C SER A 44 17.97 2.19 8.65
N VAL A 45 18.08 1.58 7.47
CA VAL A 45 19.33 0.99 6.97
C VAL A 45 20.34 2.08 6.61
N ALA A 46 19.92 3.20 6.04
CA ALA A 46 20.80 4.33 5.71
C ALA A 46 21.17 5.18 6.94
N THR A 47 20.52 4.97 8.10
CA THR A 47 20.72 5.77 9.32
C THR A 47 22.20 5.93 9.71
N PRO A 48 23.05 4.87 9.80
CA PRO A 48 24.44 5.04 10.20
C PRO A 48 25.23 5.97 9.26
N VAL A 49 25.00 5.84 7.95
CA VAL A 49 25.70 6.65 6.94
C VAL A 49 25.23 8.11 6.98
N ILE A 50 23.93 8.34 7.11
CA ILE A 50 23.33 9.69 7.23
C ILE A 50 23.81 10.38 8.52
N MET A 51 23.83 9.65 9.65
CA MET A 51 24.34 10.18 10.92
C MET A 51 25.80 10.62 10.81
N GLN A 52 26.63 9.82 10.15
CA GLN A 52 28.04 10.14 9.96
C GLN A 52 28.24 11.34 9.02
N GLU A 53 27.47 11.44 7.93
CA GLU A 53 27.62 12.49 6.92
C GLU A 53 27.13 13.87 7.44
N PHE A 54 26.00 13.90 8.16
CA PHE A 54 25.38 15.14 8.61
C PHE A 54 25.66 15.48 10.08
N GLY A 55 26.36 14.61 10.81
CA GLY A 55 26.59 14.77 12.25
C GLY A 55 25.31 14.66 13.08
N PHE A 56 24.34 13.90 12.62
CA PHE A 56 23.07 13.67 13.34
C PHE A 56 23.29 12.69 14.49
N ASP A 57 22.56 12.92 15.57
CA ASP A 57 22.48 11.97 16.69
C ASP A 57 21.24 11.04 16.57
N LYS A 58 21.10 10.11 17.51
CA LYS A 58 19.95 9.18 17.56
C LYS A 58 18.62 9.91 17.78
N MET A 59 18.65 11.03 18.50
CA MET A 59 17.46 11.83 18.74
C MET A 59 17.00 12.53 17.46
N ASP A 60 17.93 13.01 16.65
CA ASP A 60 17.66 13.57 15.32
C ASP A 60 16.98 12.54 14.43
N MET A 61 17.53 11.31 14.34
CA MET A 61 16.93 10.24 13.55
C MET A 61 15.55 9.83 14.07
N GLY A 62 15.35 9.77 15.37
CA GLY A 62 14.04 9.55 16.00
C GLY A 62 13.04 10.64 15.66
N PHE A 63 13.47 11.90 15.64
CA PHE A 63 12.63 13.03 15.22
C PHE A 63 12.22 12.92 13.75
N LEU A 64 13.13 12.54 12.85
CA LEU A 64 12.83 12.34 11.42
C LEU A 64 11.81 11.21 11.21
N GLN A 65 11.91 10.11 11.97
CA GLN A 65 10.90 9.05 11.96
C GLN A 65 9.55 9.55 12.50
N THR A 66 9.56 10.37 13.54
CA THR A 66 8.33 10.97 14.08
C THR A 66 7.64 11.88 13.07
N CYS A 67 8.39 12.66 12.28
CA CYS A 67 7.85 13.49 11.19
C CYS A 67 7.11 12.62 10.14
N PHE A 68 7.69 11.49 9.77
CA PHE A 68 7.03 10.53 8.87
C PHE A 68 5.71 10.03 9.47
N PHE A 69 5.74 9.50 10.70
CA PHE A 69 4.53 8.94 11.32
C PHE A 69 3.45 9.99 11.56
N ALA A 70 3.83 11.23 11.87
CA ALA A 70 2.88 12.33 12.00
C ALA A 70 2.15 12.61 10.68
N GLY A 71 2.87 12.73 9.58
CA GLY A 71 2.28 12.89 8.25
C GLY A 71 1.37 11.72 7.86
N TYR A 72 1.86 10.49 8.08
CA TYR A 72 1.13 9.27 7.79
C TYR A 72 -0.18 9.17 8.58
N ALA A 73 -0.14 9.38 9.90
CA ALA A 73 -1.32 9.32 10.76
C ALA A 73 -2.35 10.40 10.42
N LEU A 74 -1.89 11.63 10.14
CA LEU A 74 -2.76 12.75 9.73
C LEU A 74 -3.55 12.43 8.46
N MET A 75 -2.97 11.71 7.51
CA MET A 75 -3.59 11.42 6.22
C MET A 75 -4.30 10.07 6.14
N GLN A 76 -4.26 9.22 7.15
CA GLN A 76 -4.95 7.93 7.14
C GLN A 76 -6.47 8.07 6.95
N VAL A 77 -7.12 8.87 7.79
CA VAL A 77 -8.58 9.09 7.71
C VAL A 77 -8.96 9.98 6.52
N PRO A 78 -8.34 11.16 6.32
CA PRO A 78 -8.61 11.97 5.13
C PRO A 78 -8.34 11.21 3.82
N GLY A 79 -7.29 10.39 3.78
CA GLY A 79 -6.95 9.57 2.61
C GLY A 79 -8.04 8.56 2.26
N GLY A 80 -8.64 7.91 3.26
CA GLY A 80 -9.80 7.06 3.06
C GLY A 80 -11.00 7.83 2.48
N MET A 81 -11.28 9.03 3.01
CA MET A 81 -12.34 9.91 2.50
C MET A 81 -12.05 10.38 1.06
N LEU A 82 -10.79 10.66 0.72
CA LEU A 82 -10.39 10.99 -0.64
C LEU A 82 -10.61 9.82 -1.59
N ALA A 83 -10.26 8.59 -1.17
CA ALA A 83 -10.47 7.38 -1.97
C ALA A 83 -11.97 7.10 -2.20
N GLU A 84 -12.82 7.38 -1.22
CA GLU A 84 -14.28 7.29 -1.38
C GLU A 84 -14.83 8.35 -2.33
N ARG A 85 -14.33 9.58 -2.26
CA ARG A 85 -14.85 10.73 -3.03
C ARG A 85 -14.35 10.75 -4.47
N PHE A 86 -13.05 10.52 -4.69
CA PHE A 86 -12.39 10.66 -5.99
C PHE A 86 -12.10 9.31 -6.65
N GLY A 87 -12.40 8.20 -5.98
CA GLY A 87 -12.11 6.85 -6.42
C GLY A 87 -10.72 6.37 -6.04
N LEU A 88 -10.58 5.04 -5.97
CA LEU A 88 -9.32 4.37 -5.64
C LEU A 88 -8.24 4.55 -6.71
N ARG A 89 -8.66 4.68 -7.98
CA ARG A 89 -7.73 4.84 -9.11
C ARG A 89 -6.94 6.14 -8.99
N LYS A 90 -7.63 7.27 -8.87
CA LYS A 90 -7.00 8.59 -8.83
C LYS A 90 -6.29 8.83 -7.51
N THR A 91 -6.95 8.51 -6.40
CA THR A 91 -6.38 8.71 -5.05
C THR A 91 -5.18 7.82 -4.84
N GLY A 92 -5.27 6.53 -5.19
CA GLY A 92 -4.14 5.61 -5.09
C GLY A 92 -2.96 6.03 -5.96
N ALA A 93 -3.19 6.33 -7.25
CA ALA A 93 -2.13 6.79 -8.15
C ALA A 93 -1.47 8.08 -7.65
N GLY A 94 -2.26 9.06 -7.23
CA GLY A 94 -1.76 10.33 -6.69
C GLY A 94 -0.96 10.14 -5.41
N ALA A 95 -1.42 9.30 -4.51
CA ALA A 95 -0.73 8.95 -3.26
C ALA A 95 0.60 8.24 -3.53
N ILE A 96 0.60 7.23 -4.42
CA ILE A 96 1.80 6.50 -4.82
C ILE A 96 2.82 7.44 -5.47
N LEU A 97 2.38 8.29 -6.40
CA LEU A 97 3.25 9.25 -7.05
C LEU A 97 3.84 10.26 -6.05
N TRP A 98 3.00 10.79 -5.17
CA TRP A 98 3.42 11.75 -4.15
C TRP A 98 4.49 11.14 -3.24
N TRP A 99 4.24 9.97 -2.62
CA TRP A 99 5.26 9.37 -1.76
C TRP A 99 6.55 9.10 -2.52
N SER A 100 6.47 8.60 -3.76
CA SER A 100 7.63 8.25 -4.59
C SER A 100 8.50 9.45 -4.91
N VAL A 101 7.89 10.60 -5.20
CA VAL A 101 8.61 11.86 -5.40
C VAL A 101 9.34 12.26 -4.11
N PHE A 102 8.69 12.18 -2.94
CA PHE A 102 9.33 12.52 -1.68
C PHE A 102 10.34 11.47 -1.21
N THR A 103 10.19 10.19 -1.61
CA THR A 103 11.28 9.21 -1.49
C THR A 103 12.51 9.69 -2.25
N ALA A 104 12.39 10.01 -3.53
CA ALA A 104 13.51 10.50 -4.34
C ALA A 104 14.08 11.82 -3.79
N LEU A 105 13.26 12.75 -3.33
CA LEU A 105 13.68 14.02 -2.74
C LEU A 105 14.47 13.85 -1.43
N THR A 106 14.33 12.72 -0.74
CA THR A 106 15.17 12.41 0.43
C THR A 106 16.67 12.42 0.08
N ALA A 107 17.04 12.01 -1.14
CA ALA A 107 18.42 12.03 -1.63
C ALA A 107 19.03 13.44 -1.72
N PHE A 108 18.22 14.47 -1.77
CA PHE A 108 18.66 15.86 -1.93
C PHE A 108 18.54 16.67 -0.63
N ALA A 109 18.16 16.03 0.47
CA ALA A 109 18.07 16.69 1.76
C ALA A 109 19.49 17.02 2.30
N GLN A 110 19.69 18.26 2.73
CA GLN A 110 21.03 18.77 3.14
C GLN A 110 21.15 19.07 4.63
N GLY A 111 20.12 18.78 5.41
CA GLY A 111 20.15 19.04 6.86
C GLY A 111 18.83 18.67 7.53
N LYS A 112 18.80 18.74 8.86
CA LYS A 112 17.69 18.26 9.70
C LYS A 112 16.33 18.80 9.26
N ALA A 113 16.23 20.10 8.96
CA ALA A 113 14.97 20.73 8.57
C ALA A 113 14.45 20.20 7.20
N SER A 114 15.33 20.05 6.20
CA SER A 114 14.97 19.51 4.90
C SER A 114 14.58 18.03 4.98
N PHE A 115 15.33 17.21 5.72
CA PHE A 115 14.94 15.83 6.00
C PHE A 115 13.57 15.76 6.68
N ALA A 116 13.34 16.56 7.74
CA ALA A 116 12.06 16.58 8.45
C ALA A 116 10.89 16.96 7.54
N ALA A 117 11.04 17.98 6.72
CA ALA A 117 10.02 18.42 5.76
C ALA A 117 9.71 17.32 4.72
N VAL A 118 10.75 16.70 4.16
CA VAL A 118 10.60 15.60 3.20
C VAL A 118 9.95 14.38 3.85
N ARG A 119 10.33 14.02 5.08
CA ARG A 119 9.74 12.90 5.81
C ARG A 119 8.26 13.13 6.18
N LEU A 120 7.91 14.33 6.60
CA LEU A 120 6.51 14.71 6.82
C LEU A 120 5.69 14.59 5.54
N ALA A 121 6.19 15.17 4.44
CA ALA A 121 5.52 15.13 3.15
C ALA A 121 5.42 13.69 2.58
N PHE A 122 6.47 12.88 2.76
CA PHE A 122 6.45 11.46 2.43
C PHE A 122 5.32 10.73 3.18
N GLY A 123 5.19 10.95 4.50
CA GLY A 123 4.12 10.38 5.31
C GLY A 123 2.73 10.82 4.86
N LEU A 124 2.54 12.11 4.56
CA LEU A 124 1.28 12.62 4.01
C LEU A 124 0.88 11.92 2.70
N GLY A 125 1.85 11.59 1.84
CA GLY A 125 1.60 10.87 0.60
C GLY A 125 1.28 9.40 0.80
N GLU A 126 1.95 8.74 1.74
CA GLU A 126 1.76 7.30 1.98
C GLU A 126 0.45 7.00 2.74
N GLY A 127 -0.06 7.94 3.55
CA GLY A 127 -1.29 7.77 4.33
C GLY A 127 -2.50 7.26 3.54
N PRO A 128 -2.84 7.81 2.36
CA PRO A 128 -4.00 7.39 1.56
C PRO A 128 -3.83 6.04 0.85
N VAL A 129 -2.63 5.47 0.78
CA VAL A 129 -2.33 4.27 -0.01
C VAL A 129 -3.10 3.06 0.49
N PHE A 130 -2.92 2.69 1.76
CA PHE A 130 -3.55 1.49 2.31
C PHE A 130 -5.07 1.54 2.32
N PRO A 131 -5.72 2.68 2.64
CA PRO A 131 -7.16 2.84 2.39
C PRO A 131 -7.57 2.59 0.94
N SER A 132 -6.79 3.08 -0.04
CA SER A 132 -7.05 2.84 -1.48
C SER A 132 -6.89 1.37 -1.86
N LEU A 133 -5.87 0.67 -1.33
CA LEU A 133 -5.68 -0.77 -1.55
C LEU A 133 -6.82 -1.59 -0.92
N GLY A 134 -7.25 -1.23 0.28
CA GLY A 134 -8.40 -1.84 0.94
C GLY A 134 -9.68 -1.68 0.12
N GLN A 135 -9.92 -0.48 -0.41
CA GLN A 135 -11.06 -0.23 -1.29
C GLN A 135 -10.95 -1.02 -2.60
N ALA A 136 -9.76 -1.15 -3.18
CA ALA A 136 -9.52 -2.00 -4.35
C ALA A 136 -9.84 -3.46 -4.05
N THR A 137 -9.38 -3.99 -2.92
CA THR A 137 -9.73 -5.34 -2.47
C THR A 137 -11.25 -5.51 -2.33
N PHE A 138 -11.93 -4.51 -1.77
CA PHE A 138 -13.37 -4.54 -1.66
C PHE A 138 -14.09 -4.49 -3.01
N ASN A 139 -13.59 -3.70 -3.96
CA ASN A 139 -14.22 -3.48 -5.27
C ASN A 139 -13.94 -4.59 -6.28
N TRP A 140 -12.77 -5.22 -6.24
CA TRP A 140 -12.31 -6.16 -7.26
C TRP A 140 -12.53 -7.64 -6.93
N PHE A 141 -12.96 -7.96 -5.70
CA PHE A 141 -13.10 -9.35 -5.28
C PHE A 141 -14.49 -9.61 -4.70
N ASN A 142 -15.04 -10.78 -4.99
CA ASN A 142 -16.28 -11.24 -4.39
C ASN A 142 -16.07 -11.59 -2.90
N LYS A 143 -17.17 -11.88 -2.18
CA LYS A 143 -17.14 -12.14 -0.75
C LYS A 143 -16.19 -13.28 -0.34
N ASP A 144 -16.11 -14.34 -1.15
CA ASP A 144 -15.34 -15.55 -0.82
C ASP A 144 -13.84 -15.40 -1.11
N GLU A 145 -13.48 -14.47 -1.99
CA GLU A 145 -12.08 -14.19 -2.38
C GLU A 145 -11.45 -13.01 -1.63
N LYS A 146 -12.23 -12.18 -0.92
CA LYS A 146 -11.71 -10.99 -0.20
C LYS A 146 -10.60 -11.33 0.79
N GLY A 147 -10.69 -12.46 1.48
CA GLY A 147 -9.64 -12.90 2.40
C GLY A 147 -8.31 -13.13 1.67
N LYS A 148 -8.34 -13.83 0.53
CA LYS A 148 -7.16 -14.08 -0.30
C LYS A 148 -6.58 -12.78 -0.87
N ALA A 149 -7.43 -11.87 -1.32
CA ALA A 149 -7.00 -10.57 -1.82
C ALA A 149 -6.39 -9.68 -0.73
N SER A 150 -6.96 -9.67 0.47
CA SER A 150 -6.38 -8.97 1.62
C SER A 150 -5.02 -9.55 2.04
N SER A 151 -4.81 -10.84 1.85
CA SER A 151 -3.49 -11.47 2.09
C SER A 151 -2.40 -10.91 1.19
N ALA A 152 -2.74 -10.39 0.00
CA ALA A 152 -1.77 -9.73 -0.88
C ALA A 152 -1.18 -8.46 -0.22
N ILE A 153 -2.00 -7.67 0.49
CA ILE A 153 -1.52 -6.53 1.28
C ILE A 153 -0.56 -7.02 2.36
N LEU A 154 -0.98 -8.00 3.16
CA LEU A 154 -0.19 -8.54 4.27
C LEU A 154 1.14 -9.13 3.81
N LEU A 155 1.13 -9.92 2.73
CA LEU A 155 2.36 -10.47 2.17
C LEU A 155 3.34 -9.37 1.77
N GLY A 156 2.87 -8.30 1.13
CA GLY A 156 3.71 -7.15 0.82
C GLY A 156 4.31 -6.49 2.05
N THR A 157 3.50 -6.28 3.10
CA THR A 157 3.94 -5.66 4.36
C THR A 157 4.95 -6.50 5.13
N PHE A 158 4.92 -7.83 5.00
CA PHE A 158 5.89 -8.72 5.65
C PHE A 158 7.15 -8.94 4.80
N PHE A 159 7.02 -9.14 3.49
CA PHE A 159 8.18 -9.38 2.62
C PHE A 159 9.02 -8.11 2.39
N GLY A 160 8.42 -6.93 2.40
CA GLY A 160 9.12 -5.66 2.28
C GLY A 160 10.25 -5.50 3.30
N PRO A 161 9.99 -5.60 4.61
CA PRO A 161 11.01 -5.50 5.65
C PRO A 161 12.03 -6.64 5.66
N VAL A 162 11.72 -7.79 5.11
CA VAL A 162 12.66 -8.92 5.00
C VAL A 162 13.66 -8.71 3.87
N ILE A 163 13.18 -8.31 2.71
CA ILE A 163 14.01 -8.15 1.50
C ILE A 163 14.62 -6.74 1.43
N GLY A 164 13.92 -5.74 1.94
CA GLY A 164 14.31 -4.33 1.90
C GLY A 164 15.72 -4.06 2.40
N PRO A 165 16.10 -4.51 3.61
CA PRO A 165 17.45 -4.29 4.13
C PRO A 165 18.53 -4.86 3.23
N MET A 166 18.35 -6.07 2.69
CA MET A 166 19.33 -6.73 1.80
C MET A 166 19.56 -5.91 0.54
N VAL A 167 18.47 -5.47 -0.11
CA VAL A 167 18.55 -4.64 -1.32
C VAL A 167 19.15 -3.28 -1.00
N THR A 168 18.74 -2.66 0.11
CA THR A 168 19.23 -1.33 0.51
C THR A 168 20.71 -1.34 0.82
N VAL A 169 21.21 -2.32 1.60
CA VAL A 169 22.64 -2.47 1.90
C VAL A 169 23.44 -2.67 0.62
N ALA A 170 23.00 -3.56 -0.27
CA ALA A 170 23.69 -3.80 -1.54
C ALA A 170 23.76 -2.53 -2.42
N LEU A 171 22.68 -1.76 -2.47
CA LEU A 171 22.63 -0.50 -3.22
C LEU A 171 23.49 0.59 -2.56
N ILE A 172 23.51 0.70 -1.23
CA ILE A 172 24.38 1.64 -0.52
C ILE A 172 25.84 1.34 -0.81
N ALA A 173 26.23 0.07 -0.74
CA ALA A 173 27.61 -0.36 -0.99
C ALA A 173 28.04 -0.10 -2.44
N ALA A 174 27.16 -0.24 -3.41
CA ALA A 174 27.47 -0.09 -4.82
C ALA A 174 27.40 1.37 -5.31
N LEU A 175 26.41 2.15 -4.85
CA LEU A 175 26.01 3.43 -5.44
C LEU A 175 25.87 4.58 -4.43
N GLY A 176 26.02 4.28 -3.14
CA GLY A 176 25.77 5.22 -2.06
C GLY A 176 24.28 5.36 -1.70
N TRP A 177 24.02 5.93 -0.49
CA TRP A 177 22.68 6.02 0.05
C TRP A 177 21.73 6.94 -0.76
N HIS A 178 22.25 7.98 -1.40
CA HIS A 178 21.45 8.87 -2.26
C HIS A 178 20.76 8.09 -3.40
N ALA A 179 21.52 7.20 -4.06
CA ALA A 179 21.02 6.41 -5.18
C ALA A 179 19.88 5.48 -4.75
N VAL A 180 19.90 4.96 -3.52
CA VAL A 180 18.80 4.13 -2.97
C VAL A 180 17.48 4.88 -3.07
N PHE A 181 17.41 6.08 -2.51
CA PHE A 181 16.17 6.87 -2.50
C PHE A 181 15.72 7.28 -3.89
N ILE A 182 16.65 7.57 -4.80
CA ILE A 182 16.30 7.88 -6.21
C ILE A 182 15.74 6.64 -6.91
N ILE A 183 16.38 5.48 -6.79
CA ILE A 183 15.94 4.23 -7.42
C ILE A 183 14.56 3.82 -6.92
N PHE A 184 14.34 3.83 -5.60
CA PHE A 184 13.04 3.48 -5.03
C PHE A 184 11.95 4.49 -5.39
N GLY A 185 12.26 5.78 -5.40
CA GLY A 185 11.33 6.81 -5.85
C GLY A 185 10.92 6.62 -7.31
N LEU A 186 11.87 6.31 -8.21
CA LEU A 186 11.58 6.01 -9.61
C LEU A 186 10.74 4.74 -9.76
N ALA A 187 11.07 3.67 -9.02
CA ALA A 187 10.28 2.44 -9.01
C ALA A 187 8.82 2.71 -8.56
N GLY A 188 8.63 3.53 -7.54
CA GLY A 188 7.31 3.95 -7.09
C GLY A 188 6.55 4.79 -8.13
N CYS A 189 7.22 5.68 -8.87
CA CYS A 189 6.60 6.42 -9.98
C CYS A 189 6.09 5.48 -11.07
N VAL A 190 6.85 4.43 -11.41
CA VAL A 190 6.40 3.38 -12.34
C VAL A 190 5.17 2.67 -11.79
N LEU A 191 5.17 2.32 -10.50
CA LEU A 191 4.00 1.69 -9.86
C LEU A 191 2.77 2.61 -9.87
N ALA A 192 2.94 3.92 -9.65
CA ALA A 192 1.86 4.90 -9.75
C ALA A 192 1.23 4.90 -11.15
N TRP A 193 2.06 4.88 -12.19
CA TRP A 193 1.60 4.80 -13.58
C TRP A 193 0.87 3.48 -13.86
N VAL A 194 1.44 2.34 -13.42
CA VAL A 194 0.82 1.01 -13.58
C VAL A 194 -0.52 0.96 -12.85
N TRP A 195 -0.57 1.45 -11.60
CA TRP A 195 -1.82 1.55 -10.85
C TRP A 195 -2.86 2.38 -11.60
N HIS A 196 -2.50 3.58 -12.03
CA HIS A 196 -3.42 4.45 -12.76
C HIS A 196 -3.93 3.82 -14.05
N ARG A 197 -3.10 3.01 -14.73
CA ARG A 197 -3.46 2.38 -16.00
C ARG A 197 -4.40 1.19 -15.82
N TYR A 198 -4.23 0.40 -14.76
CA TYR A 198 -4.90 -0.89 -14.60
C TYR A 198 -5.97 -0.91 -13.51
N ALA A 199 -5.81 -0.19 -12.41
CA ALA A 199 -6.78 -0.14 -11.32
C ALA A 199 -7.93 0.81 -11.68
N GLN A 200 -9.10 0.24 -11.97
CA GLN A 200 -10.34 0.99 -12.18
C GLN A 200 -11.16 1.01 -10.88
N ASP A 201 -11.96 2.06 -10.71
CA ASP A 201 -12.84 2.20 -9.55
C ASP A 201 -13.92 1.12 -9.54
N ASN A 202 -14.40 0.74 -10.72
CA ASN A 202 -15.33 -0.35 -10.92
C ASN A 202 -14.71 -1.38 -11.91
N PRO A 203 -14.67 -2.67 -11.57
CA PRO A 203 -14.17 -3.72 -12.47
C PRO A 203 -14.86 -3.75 -13.84
N LYS A 204 -16.15 -3.38 -13.91
CA LYS A 204 -16.89 -3.31 -15.17
C LYS A 204 -16.35 -2.28 -16.15
N ASP A 205 -15.68 -1.24 -15.67
CA ASP A 205 -15.11 -0.18 -16.49
C ASP A 205 -13.73 -0.56 -17.05
N SER A 206 -13.21 -1.73 -16.66
CA SER A 206 -11.93 -2.22 -17.12
C SER A 206 -12.05 -2.93 -18.47
N PRO A 207 -11.27 -2.52 -19.48
CA PRO A 207 -11.28 -3.22 -20.79
C PRO A 207 -10.67 -4.61 -20.74
N TYR A 208 -10.12 -5.02 -19.61
CA TYR A 208 -9.46 -6.31 -19.40
C TYR A 208 -10.35 -7.34 -18.70
N VAL A 209 -11.52 -6.93 -18.23
CA VAL A 209 -12.47 -7.76 -17.51
C VAL A 209 -13.64 -8.09 -18.44
N ASN A 210 -13.92 -9.38 -18.63
CA ASN A 210 -15.07 -9.80 -19.40
C ASN A 210 -16.36 -9.82 -18.56
N GLU A 211 -17.52 -9.96 -19.21
CA GLU A 211 -18.82 -9.92 -18.55
C GLU A 211 -18.97 -11.01 -17.48
N GLU A 212 -18.40 -12.20 -17.72
CA GLU A 212 -18.44 -13.32 -16.79
C GLU A 212 -17.65 -13.01 -15.51
N GLU A 213 -16.43 -12.44 -15.63
CA GLU A 213 -15.65 -12.03 -14.45
C GLU A 213 -16.32 -10.87 -13.72
N ALA A 214 -16.88 -9.90 -14.45
CA ALA A 214 -17.61 -8.78 -13.84
C ALA A 214 -18.86 -9.27 -13.07
N ALA A 215 -19.58 -10.24 -13.59
CA ALA A 215 -20.71 -10.87 -12.92
C ALA A 215 -20.27 -11.60 -11.65
N PHE A 216 -19.21 -12.41 -11.76
CA PHE A 216 -18.64 -13.14 -10.62
C PHE A 216 -18.17 -12.23 -9.50
N ILE A 217 -17.49 -11.11 -9.80
CA ILE A 217 -17.03 -10.13 -8.80
C ILE A 217 -18.23 -9.51 -8.08
N ASN A 218 -19.34 -9.28 -8.79
CA ASN A 218 -20.56 -8.69 -8.21
C ASN A 218 -21.49 -9.71 -7.54
N GLU A 219 -21.20 -11.00 -7.66
CA GLU A 219 -21.99 -12.05 -7.02
C GLU A 219 -21.93 -11.88 -5.49
N GLY A 220 -23.09 -11.86 -4.85
CA GLY A 220 -23.20 -11.64 -3.41
C GLY A 220 -22.95 -10.19 -2.96
N ARG A 221 -22.74 -9.26 -3.87
CA ARG A 221 -22.71 -7.82 -3.57
C ARG A 221 -24.13 -7.30 -3.46
N SER A 222 -24.53 -6.90 -2.27
CA SER A 222 -25.72 -6.07 -2.12
C SER A 222 -25.43 -4.71 -2.75
N LEU A 223 -25.92 -4.47 -3.97
CA LEU A 223 -25.80 -3.19 -4.68
C LEU A 223 -26.55 -2.05 -3.97
N SER A 224 -27.32 -2.37 -2.94
CA SER A 224 -28.19 -1.45 -2.20
C SER A 224 -27.66 -1.03 -0.82
N ALA A 225 -26.41 -1.29 -0.49
CA ALA A 225 -25.84 -0.66 0.68
C ALA A 225 -25.68 0.83 0.38
N GLU A 226 -26.77 1.59 0.54
CA GLU A 226 -26.70 3.04 0.72
C GLU A 226 -25.49 3.33 1.61
N ARG A 227 -24.59 4.18 1.13
CA ARG A 227 -23.42 4.65 1.90
C ARG A 227 -23.92 5.42 3.13
N LYS A 228 -24.33 4.69 4.15
CA LYS A 228 -24.65 5.29 5.43
C LYS A 228 -23.35 5.76 6.05
N SER A 229 -23.29 7.03 6.42
CA SER A 229 -22.17 7.56 7.17
C SER A 229 -21.84 6.65 8.37
N ALA A 230 -20.57 6.34 8.57
CA ALA A 230 -20.14 5.45 9.66
C ALA A 230 -20.62 6.02 11.01
N PRO A 231 -21.29 5.25 11.85
CA PRO A 231 -21.81 5.72 13.13
C PRO A 231 -20.65 5.85 14.16
N TRP A 232 -19.79 6.83 13.97
CA TRP A 232 -18.58 7.06 14.79
C TRP A 232 -18.88 7.08 16.29
N GLY A 233 -19.99 7.69 16.70
CA GLY A 233 -20.39 7.73 18.12
C GLY A 233 -20.64 6.34 18.72
N ARG A 234 -21.10 5.35 17.94
CA ARG A 234 -21.27 3.96 18.38
C ARG A 234 -19.92 3.25 18.52
N PHE A 235 -19.01 3.46 17.56
CA PHE A 235 -17.68 2.85 17.59
C PHE A 235 -16.89 3.35 18.79
N LEU A 236 -16.82 4.66 19.00
CA LEU A 236 -16.07 5.27 20.12
C LEU A 236 -16.60 4.87 21.52
N ARG A 237 -17.87 4.44 21.61
CA ARG A 237 -18.46 3.91 22.85
C ARG A 237 -18.30 2.40 23.02
N SER A 238 -17.82 1.70 22.00
CA SER A 238 -17.67 0.23 22.03
C SER A 238 -16.36 -0.19 22.71
N ARG A 239 -16.46 -1.01 23.74
CA ARG A 239 -15.29 -1.64 24.38
C ARG A 239 -14.48 -2.50 23.41
N GLN A 240 -15.16 -3.20 22.50
CA GLN A 240 -14.52 -4.02 21.47
C GLN A 240 -13.67 -3.18 20.51
N PHE A 241 -14.14 -1.99 20.13
CA PHE A 241 -13.37 -1.06 19.30
C PHE A 241 -12.05 -0.65 19.97
N TRP A 242 -12.10 -0.29 21.26
CA TRP A 242 -10.90 0.08 22.01
C TRP A 242 -9.97 -1.11 22.27
N ALA A 243 -10.51 -2.28 22.54
CA ALA A 243 -9.69 -3.50 22.72
C ALA A 243 -8.91 -3.84 21.46
N LEU A 244 -9.56 -3.79 20.27
CA LEU A 244 -8.89 -3.97 18.98
C LEU A 244 -7.87 -2.86 18.72
N GLY A 245 -8.21 -1.61 19.03
CA GLY A 245 -7.29 -0.48 18.88
C GLY A 245 -6.03 -0.63 19.72
N ILE A 246 -6.15 -1.03 20.99
CA ILE A 246 -5.01 -1.28 21.88
C ILE A 246 -4.18 -2.47 21.37
N GLN A 247 -4.82 -3.55 20.91
CA GLN A 247 -4.13 -4.71 20.36
C GLN A 247 -3.28 -4.30 19.15
N PHE A 248 -3.86 -3.57 18.18
CA PHE A 248 -3.14 -3.08 17.02
C PHE A 248 -2.00 -2.13 17.42
N PHE A 249 -2.26 -1.20 18.34
CA PHE A 249 -1.23 -0.28 18.84
C PHE A 249 -0.02 -1.02 19.40
N VAL A 250 -0.22 -2.04 20.24
CA VAL A 250 0.89 -2.81 20.84
C VAL A 250 1.68 -3.56 19.79
N VAL A 251 1.00 -4.23 18.86
CA VAL A 251 1.65 -4.98 17.78
C VAL A 251 2.45 -4.04 16.87
N ASP A 252 1.84 -2.96 16.43
CA ASP A 252 2.49 -1.99 15.55
C ASP A 252 3.64 -1.28 16.26
N TYR A 253 3.50 -0.92 17.55
CA TYR A 253 4.56 -0.32 18.34
C TYR A 253 5.82 -1.19 18.35
N ILE A 254 5.68 -2.48 18.67
CA ILE A 254 6.79 -3.43 18.66
C ILE A 254 7.40 -3.53 17.25
N MET A 255 6.56 -3.72 16.23
CA MET A 255 7.01 -3.84 14.85
C MET A 255 7.80 -2.61 14.40
N TYR A 256 7.30 -1.41 14.65
CA TYR A 256 7.97 -0.17 14.23
C TYR A 256 9.24 0.14 15.02
N VAL A 257 9.33 -0.24 16.29
CA VAL A 257 10.59 -0.15 17.05
C VAL A 257 11.67 -1.02 16.37
N PHE A 258 11.34 -2.26 16.01
CA PHE A 258 12.28 -3.13 15.28
C PHE A 258 12.61 -2.57 13.90
N LEU A 259 11.64 -2.14 13.12
CA LEU A 259 11.86 -1.59 11.79
C LEU A 259 12.78 -0.35 11.81
N ALA A 260 12.60 0.52 12.79
CA ALA A 260 13.36 1.77 12.88
C ALA A 260 14.78 1.57 13.43
N TRP A 261 14.95 0.73 14.44
CA TRP A 261 16.16 0.71 15.24
C TRP A 261 17.00 -0.55 15.15
N LEU A 262 16.44 -1.68 14.65
CA LEU A 262 17.18 -2.94 14.57
C LEU A 262 18.45 -2.84 13.72
N PRO A 263 18.47 -2.19 12.52
CA PRO A 263 19.69 -2.06 11.74
C PRO A 263 20.79 -1.33 12.50
N LEU A 264 20.45 -0.21 13.15
CA LEU A 264 21.40 0.56 13.94
C LEU A 264 21.91 -0.22 15.17
N TYR A 265 21.04 -0.98 15.85
CA TYR A 265 21.43 -1.83 16.97
C TYR A 265 22.41 -2.92 16.56
N LEU A 266 22.16 -3.56 15.42
CA LEU A 266 23.03 -4.62 14.91
C LEU A 266 24.42 -4.09 14.51
N THR A 267 24.50 -2.89 13.93
CA THR A 267 25.78 -2.27 13.59
C THR A 267 26.56 -1.81 14.81
N GLU A 268 25.92 -1.16 15.78
CA GLU A 268 26.61 -0.58 16.94
C GLU A 268 26.97 -1.61 18.02
N VAL A 269 26.08 -2.56 18.30
CA VAL A 269 26.27 -3.51 19.43
C VAL A 269 26.94 -4.80 18.98
N HIS A 270 26.62 -5.28 17.78
CA HIS A 270 27.14 -6.54 17.27
C HIS A 270 28.21 -6.38 16.18
N ASN A 271 28.56 -5.13 15.82
CA ASN A 271 29.54 -4.84 14.74
C ASN A 271 29.26 -5.57 13.42
N LEU A 272 27.97 -5.81 13.15
CA LEU A 272 27.55 -6.42 11.88
C LEU A 272 27.44 -5.32 10.83
N SER A 273 28.27 -5.42 9.79
CA SER A 273 28.29 -4.49 8.64
C SER A 273 27.47 -5.02 7.48
#